data_b6c0590ce2d07f86c108243d0cdbfda5
#
_entry.id   b6c0590ce2d07f86c108243d0cdbfda5
#
_cell.length_a   1.000
_cell.length_b   1.000
_cell.length_c   1.000
_cell.angle_alpha   90.00
_cell.angle_beta   90.00
_cell.angle_gamma   90.00
#
_symmetry.space_group_name_H-M   'P 1'
#
loop_
_entity.id
_entity.type
_entity.pdbx_description
1 polymer ?
#
loop_
_entity_poly.entity_id
_entity_poly.type
_entity_poly.pdbx_seq_one_letter_code
_entity_poly.pdbx_strand_id
1 'polypeptide(L)'
;MAVSLHRLFSYVLGALVVTAAAHKSAPSVTSTAASSTLTGIAATAPTIGPSHQVGRLPALGWNSWNAYSCNINETKILDAANLFISLGLADAGYEYVNIDDCWPLETRDASTGRIVPDPSKFPSGISGVADQVHALGLKLGIYSDAGTNTCAGFPGSLGNETVDAEAFAEWGVDYLKYDNCNVPSNWTDAATPPDNDWYNSNSAIRYRQMTAALNQTGKPVHFSLCIWGDANVWEWGDRVGHSWRMTGDVSASWSSISSIIAANAQHLDSVDFFSHNDMDMMEIGNGDLTLEEQRTHFAAWAFLKSPILLGTDLNNLNSTQLDIIKNAQLLAFHQDPIVGTPATPFNATASAPSTSPPEFYAGKSSKGTHVFIINTNTTATKTFEFGNVPGLGFGRFRVQDMWTGKNLGTFANKFSITVDTHDTAALLIHRA
;
A
#
# COMPACT_ATOMS: atom_id res chain seq x y z
N MET A 1 -20.45 39.99 -57.82
CA MET A 1 -19.40 40.15 -58.80
C MET A 1 -18.32 39.12 -58.57
N ALA A 2 -18.17 38.34 -59.61
CA ALA A 2 -17.23 37.23 -59.79
C ALA A 2 -15.77 37.64 -59.64
N VAL A 3 -14.85 36.72 -59.28
CA VAL A 3 -13.91 36.11 -60.19
C VAL A 3 -13.23 34.93 -59.53
N SER A 4 -13.35 33.77 -60.18
CA SER A 4 -12.66 32.52 -60.02
C SER A 4 -11.22 32.62 -60.50
N LEU A 5 -10.26 31.92 -59.85
CA LEU A 5 -9.00 31.53 -60.44
C LEU A 5 -8.62 30.11 -60.12
N HIS A 6 -8.77 29.24 -61.11
CA HIS A 6 -8.20 27.90 -61.18
C HIS A 6 -6.68 28.00 -61.35
N ARG A 7 -5.92 27.16 -60.62
CA ARG A 7 -4.57 26.76 -61.02
C ARG A 7 -4.48 25.24 -61.09
N LEU A 8 -4.24 24.75 -62.30
CA LEU A 8 -3.80 23.42 -62.65
C LEU A 8 -2.39 23.17 -62.07
N PHE A 9 -2.18 21.98 -61.50
CA PHE A 9 -0.84 21.43 -61.34
C PHE A 9 -0.76 20.10 -62.07
N SER A 10 0.22 20.07 -63.00
CA SER A 10 0.56 18.93 -63.85
C SER A 10 1.19 17.78 -63.05
N TYR A 11 0.78 16.56 -63.32
CA TYR A 11 1.43 15.34 -62.86
C TYR A 11 2.64 15.02 -63.75
N VAL A 12 3.83 14.88 -63.09
CA VAL A 12 5.01 14.29 -63.73
C VAL A 12 5.10 12.82 -63.22
N LEU A 13 4.91 11.86 -64.11
CA LEU A 13 5.17 10.46 -63.88
C LEU A 13 6.68 10.21 -63.90
N GLY A 14 7.25 9.89 -62.74
CA GLY A 14 8.60 9.36 -62.64
C GLY A 14 8.54 7.84 -62.47
N ALA A 15 9.01 7.12 -63.51
CA ALA A 15 9.13 5.66 -63.45
C ALA A 15 10.31 5.27 -62.53
N LEU A 16 10.00 4.60 -61.38
CA LEU A 16 11.02 3.97 -60.54
C LEU A 16 11.30 2.53 -61.04
N VAL A 17 12.53 2.32 -61.51
CA VAL A 17 13.04 0.98 -61.80
C VAL A 17 13.37 0.31 -60.48
N VAL A 18 12.63 -0.74 -60.13
CA VAL A 18 12.90 -1.58 -58.94
C VAL A 18 13.87 -2.70 -59.35
N THR A 19 15.11 -2.59 -58.92
CA THR A 19 16.08 -3.71 -58.99
C THR A 19 15.79 -4.68 -57.86
N ALA A 20 15.40 -5.89 -58.22
CA ALA A 20 15.18 -6.96 -57.25
C ALA A 20 16.53 -7.46 -56.68
N ALA A 21 16.85 -7.12 -55.45
CA ALA A 21 17.94 -7.73 -54.70
C ALA A 21 17.46 -9.06 -54.10
N ALA A 22 18.11 -10.16 -54.50
CA ALA A 22 17.83 -11.47 -53.94
C ALA A 22 18.23 -11.52 -52.46
N HIS A 23 17.22 -11.55 -51.57
CA HIS A 23 17.44 -11.84 -50.15
C HIS A 23 17.77 -13.34 -50.00
N LYS A 24 18.98 -13.62 -49.55
CA LYS A 24 19.33 -14.94 -49.01
C LYS A 24 18.52 -15.14 -47.72
N SER A 25 17.59 -16.09 -47.72
CA SER A 25 16.88 -16.54 -46.53
C SER A 25 17.88 -17.08 -45.51
N ALA A 26 17.94 -16.44 -44.34
CA ALA A 26 18.60 -16.99 -43.17
C ALA A 26 17.84 -18.26 -42.71
N PRO A 27 18.55 -19.29 -42.17
CA PRO A 27 17.89 -20.50 -41.71
C PRO A 27 16.97 -20.11 -40.53
N SER A 28 15.69 -20.45 -40.64
CA SER A 28 14.73 -20.36 -39.54
C SER A 28 15.18 -21.31 -38.45
N VAL A 29 15.72 -20.76 -37.34
CA VAL A 29 15.86 -21.52 -36.11
C VAL A 29 14.42 -21.67 -35.58
N THR A 30 13.81 -22.80 -35.84
CA THR A 30 12.62 -23.26 -35.14
C THR A 30 13.03 -23.52 -33.68
N SER A 31 12.91 -22.52 -32.85
CA SER A 31 12.85 -22.70 -31.42
C SER A 31 11.59 -23.52 -31.15
N THR A 32 11.72 -24.80 -31.01
CA THR A 32 10.74 -25.63 -30.30
C THR A 32 10.83 -25.23 -28.86
N ALA A 33 10.06 -24.20 -28.48
CA ALA A 33 9.71 -23.98 -27.09
C ALA A 33 9.05 -25.28 -26.62
N ALA A 34 9.77 -26.05 -25.79
CA ALA A 34 9.17 -27.14 -25.08
C ALA A 34 8.02 -26.57 -24.28
N SER A 35 6.79 -26.81 -24.72
CA SER A 35 5.58 -26.54 -23.97
C SER A 35 5.69 -27.44 -22.74
N SER A 36 6.28 -26.91 -21.64
CA SER A 36 6.16 -27.55 -20.36
C SER A 36 4.67 -27.54 -20.02
N THR A 37 4.05 -28.70 -20.08
CA THR A 37 2.68 -28.87 -19.56
C THR A 37 2.75 -28.55 -18.08
N LEU A 38 2.27 -27.35 -17.71
CA LEU A 38 2.11 -26.96 -16.33
C LEU A 38 1.17 -27.98 -15.66
N THR A 39 1.59 -28.55 -14.53
CA THR A 39 0.84 -29.55 -13.78
C THR A 39 0.66 -29.08 -12.35
N GLY A 40 -0.37 -29.57 -11.69
CA GLY A 40 -0.65 -29.23 -10.30
C GLY A 40 -1.00 -27.74 -10.09
N ILE A 41 -0.34 -27.09 -9.13
CA ILE A 41 -0.57 -25.69 -8.75
C ILE A 41 -0.44 -24.73 -9.92
N ALA A 42 0.63 -24.86 -10.70
CA ALA A 42 0.92 -23.96 -11.83
C ALA A 42 -0.17 -24.03 -12.93
N ALA A 43 -0.85 -25.18 -13.10
CA ALA A 43 -1.94 -25.32 -14.08
C ALA A 43 -3.21 -24.53 -13.72
N THR A 44 -3.38 -24.16 -12.44
CA THR A 44 -4.55 -23.41 -11.93
C THR A 44 -4.21 -21.96 -11.56
N ALA A 45 -3.08 -21.41 -12.04
CA ALA A 45 -2.64 -20.07 -11.76
C ALA A 45 -3.46 -19.02 -12.54
N PRO A 46 -4.45 -18.36 -11.93
CA PRO A 46 -5.23 -17.34 -12.62
C PRO A 46 -4.36 -16.09 -12.88
N THR A 47 -4.73 -15.31 -13.91
CA THR A 47 -4.02 -14.09 -14.32
C THR A 47 -4.86 -12.83 -14.21
N ILE A 48 -6.08 -12.94 -13.66
CA ILE A 48 -6.93 -11.77 -13.42
C ILE A 48 -6.34 -10.94 -12.29
N GLY A 49 -6.25 -9.63 -12.51
CA GLY A 49 -5.79 -8.69 -11.49
C GLY A 49 -6.88 -8.27 -10.51
N PRO A 50 -6.54 -7.45 -9.49
CA PRO A 50 -7.50 -6.95 -8.51
C PRO A 50 -8.51 -5.98 -9.14
N SER A 51 -9.65 -5.76 -8.47
CA SER A 51 -10.67 -4.82 -8.93
C SER A 51 -10.20 -3.38 -8.81
N HIS A 52 -10.17 -2.62 -9.91
CA HIS A 52 -9.85 -1.18 -9.88
C HIS A 52 -11.04 -0.28 -9.47
N GLN A 53 -12.11 -0.84 -8.91
CA GLN A 53 -13.19 -0.05 -8.31
C GLN A 53 -12.87 0.40 -6.89
N VAL A 54 -11.85 -0.20 -6.24
CA VAL A 54 -11.36 0.11 -4.89
C VAL A 54 -9.84 0.16 -4.89
N GLY A 55 -9.23 0.64 -3.81
CA GLY A 55 -7.78 0.60 -3.61
C GLY A 55 -6.97 1.58 -4.45
N ARG A 56 -7.61 2.57 -5.11
CA ARG A 56 -6.88 3.58 -5.90
C ARG A 56 -5.91 4.39 -5.06
N LEU A 57 -6.31 4.75 -3.87
CA LEU A 57 -5.49 5.43 -2.85
C LEU A 57 -5.16 4.44 -1.74
N PRO A 58 -4.05 4.63 -1.01
CA PRO A 58 -3.71 3.76 0.10
C PRO A 58 -4.79 3.83 1.19
N ALA A 59 -5.10 2.68 1.79
CA ALA A 59 -6.18 2.58 2.77
C ALA A 59 -5.90 3.44 4.02
N LEU A 60 -6.96 4.04 4.55
CA LEU A 60 -6.99 4.66 5.88
C LEU A 60 -7.98 3.90 6.75
N GLY A 61 -7.53 3.41 7.91
CA GLY A 61 -8.40 2.57 8.74
C GLY A 61 -7.81 2.24 10.11
N TRP A 62 -8.33 1.17 10.66
CA TRP A 62 -7.90 0.56 11.92
C TRP A 62 -7.94 -0.97 11.79
N ASN A 63 -7.09 -1.66 12.53
CA ASN A 63 -7.06 -3.11 12.60
C ASN A 63 -6.95 -3.57 14.06
N SER A 64 -7.65 -4.64 14.40
CA SER A 64 -7.80 -5.11 15.78
C SER A 64 -6.56 -5.79 16.37
N TRP A 65 -5.58 -6.22 15.55
CA TRP A 65 -4.52 -7.13 16.01
C TRP A 65 -3.62 -6.55 17.08
N ASN A 66 -2.97 -5.42 16.81
CA ASN A 66 -2.00 -4.85 17.75
C ASN A 66 -2.65 -4.33 19.03
N ALA A 67 -3.96 -3.94 18.96
CA ALA A 67 -4.72 -3.53 20.12
C ALA A 67 -5.13 -4.72 21.01
N TYR A 68 -5.54 -5.84 20.41
CA TYR A 68 -6.29 -6.87 21.15
C TYR A 68 -5.83 -8.30 20.90
N SER A 69 -4.99 -8.58 19.90
CA SER A 69 -4.64 -9.94 19.47
C SER A 69 -5.92 -10.79 19.31
N CYS A 70 -5.99 -11.99 19.87
CA CYS A 70 -7.20 -12.83 19.85
C CYS A 70 -8.31 -12.42 20.85
N ASN A 71 -8.09 -11.40 21.68
CA ASN A 71 -9.11 -10.90 22.61
C ASN A 71 -10.08 -9.94 21.91
N ILE A 72 -10.73 -10.41 20.86
CA ILE A 72 -11.68 -9.65 20.06
C ILE A 72 -13.10 -10.17 20.22
N ASN A 73 -14.06 -9.30 20.02
CA ASN A 73 -15.48 -9.60 19.90
C ASN A 73 -16.21 -8.48 19.15
N GLU A 74 -17.47 -8.73 18.81
CA GLU A 74 -18.35 -7.79 18.11
C GLU A 74 -18.39 -6.40 18.79
N THR A 75 -18.48 -6.36 20.12
CA THR A 75 -18.53 -5.08 20.87
C THR A 75 -17.29 -4.23 20.62
N LYS A 76 -16.08 -4.81 20.71
CA LYS A 76 -14.83 -4.06 20.48
C LYS A 76 -14.72 -3.51 19.06
N ILE A 77 -15.19 -4.28 18.07
CA ILE A 77 -15.20 -3.82 16.67
C ILE A 77 -16.17 -2.66 16.48
N LEU A 78 -17.38 -2.77 17.02
CA LEU A 78 -18.39 -1.72 16.94
C LEU A 78 -18.00 -0.48 17.76
N ASP A 79 -17.33 -0.66 18.90
CA ASP A 79 -16.77 0.45 19.69
C ASP A 79 -15.72 1.20 18.86
N ALA A 80 -14.80 0.50 18.19
CA ALA A 80 -13.83 1.12 17.30
C ALA A 80 -14.53 1.90 16.17
N ALA A 81 -15.56 1.33 15.54
CA ALA A 81 -16.34 2.01 14.50
C ALA A 81 -17.01 3.29 15.02
N ASN A 82 -17.61 3.25 16.21
CA ASN A 82 -18.20 4.45 16.84
C ASN A 82 -17.14 5.50 17.21
N LEU A 83 -15.96 5.08 17.61
CA LEU A 83 -14.83 5.98 17.88
C LEU A 83 -14.33 6.68 16.62
N PHE A 84 -14.42 6.06 15.43
CA PHE A 84 -14.13 6.75 14.16
C PHE A 84 -14.98 8.02 14.01
N ILE A 85 -16.24 7.94 14.39
CA ILE A 85 -17.15 9.08 14.32
C ILE A 85 -16.85 10.08 15.44
N SER A 86 -16.81 9.63 16.69
CA SER A 86 -16.70 10.51 17.85
C SER A 86 -15.35 11.21 17.99
N LEU A 87 -14.25 10.61 17.51
CA LEU A 87 -12.91 11.20 17.48
C LEU A 87 -12.64 12.01 16.19
N GLY A 88 -13.58 12.04 15.23
CA GLY A 88 -13.44 12.72 13.94
C GLY A 88 -12.44 12.07 13.00
N LEU A 89 -12.20 10.76 13.13
CA LEU A 89 -11.35 10.00 12.22
C LEU A 89 -12.03 9.82 10.86
N ALA A 90 -13.33 9.55 10.84
CA ALA A 90 -14.11 9.47 9.60
C ALA A 90 -14.05 10.79 8.81
N ASP A 91 -14.17 11.93 9.46
CA ASP A 91 -14.02 13.25 8.84
C ASP A 91 -12.60 13.50 8.29
N ALA A 92 -11.59 12.87 8.88
CA ALA A 92 -10.21 12.90 8.40
C ALA A 92 -9.94 11.93 7.24
N GLY A 93 -10.92 11.09 6.86
CA GLY A 93 -10.86 10.17 5.72
C GLY A 93 -10.61 8.70 6.09
N TYR A 94 -10.53 8.36 7.37
CA TYR A 94 -10.44 6.96 7.79
C TYR A 94 -11.77 6.25 7.58
N GLU A 95 -11.75 5.11 6.88
CA GLU A 95 -12.98 4.43 6.48
C GLU A 95 -13.02 2.92 6.79
N TYR A 96 -11.85 2.26 6.93
CA TYR A 96 -11.81 0.81 7.14
C TYR A 96 -11.72 0.43 8.62
N VAL A 97 -12.64 -0.41 9.10
CA VAL A 97 -12.61 -1.04 10.42
C VAL A 97 -12.36 -2.53 10.19
N ASN A 98 -11.13 -3.00 10.47
CA ASN A 98 -10.70 -4.34 10.09
C ASN A 98 -10.65 -5.28 11.30
N ILE A 99 -11.36 -6.41 11.18
CA ILE A 99 -11.25 -7.55 12.08
C ILE A 99 -10.04 -8.38 11.64
N ASP A 100 -9.06 -8.56 12.50
CA ASP A 100 -7.89 -9.41 12.26
C ASP A 100 -8.17 -10.87 12.66
N ASP A 101 -7.15 -11.71 12.87
CA ASP A 101 -7.27 -13.15 13.16
C ASP A 101 -8.15 -13.46 14.38
N CYS A 102 -8.46 -14.72 14.61
CA CYS A 102 -9.21 -15.26 15.76
C CYS A 102 -10.73 -14.98 15.78
N TRP A 103 -11.31 -14.54 14.66
CA TRP A 103 -12.76 -14.29 14.57
C TRP A 103 -13.59 -15.56 14.31
N PRO A 104 -13.10 -16.63 13.61
CA PRO A 104 -13.89 -17.80 13.32
C PRO A 104 -13.81 -18.87 14.40
N LEU A 105 -14.62 -19.90 14.25
CA LEU A 105 -14.45 -21.18 14.93
C LEU A 105 -13.20 -21.90 14.42
N GLU A 106 -12.65 -22.82 15.23
CA GLU A 106 -11.47 -23.63 14.89
C GLU A 106 -11.71 -24.62 13.74
N THR A 107 -12.97 -24.83 13.35
CA THR A 107 -13.34 -25.76 12.29
C THR A 107 -14.38 -25.14 11.36
N ARG A 108 -14.27 -25.49 10.07
CA ARG A 108 -15.27 -25.16 9.07
C ARG A 108 -16.56 -25.93 9.29
N ASP A 109 -17.68 -25.42 8.79
CA ASP A 109 -18.93 -26.17 8.70
C ASP A 109 -18.74 -27.42 7.82
N ALA A 110 -18.99 -28.60 8.39
CA ALA A 110 -18.74 -29.87 7.71
C ALA A 110 -19.65 -30.14 6.49
N SER A 111 -20.80 -29.47 6.42
CA SER A 111 -21.76 -29.66 5.32
C SER A 111 -21.53 -28.74 4.14
N THR A 112 -21.06 -27.52 4.39
CA THR A 112 -20.88 -26.47 3.38
C THR A 112 -19.42 -26.17 3.07
N GLY A 113 -18.49 -26.59 3.92
CA GLY A 113 -17.07 -26.21 3.85
C GLY A 113 -16.79 -24.77 4.24
N ARG A 114 -17.78 -23.97 4.60
CA ARG A 114 -17.64 -22.55 4.93
C ARG A 114 -16.89 -22.33 6.24
N ILE A 115 -16.11 -21.27 6.29
CA ILE A 115 -15.59 -20.70 7.52
C ILE A 115 -16.76 -20.13 8.33
N VAL A 116 -16.75 -20.31 9.65
CA VAL A 116 -17.89 -19.96 10.51
C VAL A 116 -17.44 -18.93 11.54
N PRO A 117 -18.09 -17.74 11.60
CA PRO A 117 -17.85 -16.80 12.69
C PRO A 117 -18.12 -17.47 14.06
N ASP A 118 -17.26 -17.23 15.05
CA ASP A 118 -17.48 -17.72 16.40
C ASP A 118 -18.69 -16.99 17.02
N PRO A 119 -19.84 -17.68 17.25
CA PRO A 119 -21.04 -17.03 17.75
C PRO A 119 -20.92 -16.51 19.19
N SER A 120 -19.90 -16.95 19.94
CA SER A 120 -19.62 -16.41 21.26
C SER A 120 -18.93 -15.05 21.21
N LYS A 121 -18.18 -14.77 20.14
CA LYS A 121 -17.50 -13.51 19.88
C LYS A 121 -18.34 -12.57 19.00
N PHE A 122 -19.02 -13.13 17.99
CA PHE A 122 -19.78 -12.41 16.98
C PHE A 122 -21.22 -12.94 16.91
N PRO A 123 -22.06 -12.65 17.89
CA PRO A 123 -23.44 -13.18 17.96
C PRO A 123 -24.33 -12.73 16.80
N SER A 124 -24.06 -11.55 16.18
CA SER A 124 -24.77 -11.08 14.97
C SER A 124 -24.16 -11.67 13.68
N GLY A 125 -23.11 -12.48 13.77
CA GLY A 125 -22.29 -12.87 12.63
C GLY A 125 -21.53 -11.69 12.00
N ILE A 126 -20.66 -11.99 11.04
CA ILE A 126 -19.88 -10.92 10.36
C ILE A 126 -20.80 -10.00 9.55
N SER A 127 -21.87 -10.52 8.93
CA SER A 127 -22.82 -9.68 8.19
C SER A 127 -23.55 -8.67 9.09
N GLY A 128 -23.96 -9.07 10.32
CA GLY A 128 -24.59 -8.15 11.27
C GLY A 128 -23.64 -7.06 11.79
N VAL A 129 -22.34 -7.36 11.87
CA VAL A 129 -21.30 -6.35 12.16
C VAL A 129 -21.12 -5.42 10.96
N ALA A 130 -21.05 -5.98 9.74
CA ALA A 130 -20.91 -5.20 8.51
C ALA A 130 -22.06 -4.19 8.34
N ASP A 131 -23.29 -4.63 8.53
CA ASP A 131 -24.48 -3.76 8.45
C ASP A 131 -24.37 -2.56 9.41
N GLN A 132 -23.91 -2.80 10.63
CA GLN A 132 -23.77 -1.73 11.64
C GLN A 132 -22.60 -0.78 11.29
N VAL A 133 -21.48 -1.29 10.82
CA VAL A 133 -20.32 -0.48 10.36
C VAL A 133 -20.71 0.34 9.13
N HIS A 134 -21.43 -0.25 8.17
CA HIS A 134 -21.93 0.44 6.97
C HIS A 134 -22.97 1.52 7.32
N ALA A 135 -23.80 1.31 8.34
CA ALA A 135 -24.75 2.32 8.81
C ALA A 135 -24.07 3.60 9.34
N LEU A 136 -22.80 3.51 9.76
CA LEU A 136 -21.94 4.64 10.12
C LEU A 136 -21.25 5.29 8.91
N GLY A 137 -21.43 4.76 7.69
CA GLY A 137 -20.72 5.20 6.49
C GLY A 137 -19.29 4.68 6.37
N LEU A 138 -18.92 3.69 7.19
CA LEU A 138 -17.61 3.06 7.23
C LEU A 138 -17.60 1.73 6.43
N LYS A 139 -16.45 1.11 6.31
CA LYS A 139 -16.23 -0.16 5.60
C LYS A 139 -15.69 -1.21 6.55
N LEU A 140 -16.14 -2.47 6.39
CA LEU A 140 -15.67 -3.59 7.20
C LEU A 140 -14.61 -4.39 6.48
N GLY A 141 -13.46 -4.62 7.15
CA GLY A 141 -12.45 -5.59 6.71
C GLY A 141 -12.47 -6.87 7.52
N ILE A 142 -11.91 -7.93 6.93
CA ILE A 142 -11.75 -9.24 7.54
C ILE A 142 -10.34 -9.78 7.28
N TYR A 143 -9.98 -10.85 7.98
CA TYR A 143 -8.71 -11.54 7.88
C TYR A 143 -8.90 -12.99 7.44
N SER A 144 -7.99 -13.48 6.60
CA SER A 144 -7.78 -14.89 6.33
C SER A 144 -6.32 -15.15 5.98
N ASP A 145 -5.99 -16.36 5.49
CA ASP A 145 -4.61 -16.80 5.27
C ASP A 145 -4.49 -17.63 3.98
N ALA A 146 -3.40 -17.46 3.25
CA ALA A 146 -3.05 -18.21 2.05
C ALA A 146 -2.49 -19.62 2.37
N GLY A 147 -2.48 -20.03 3.62
CA GLY A 147 -2.14 -21.36 4.08
C GLY A 147 -3.36 -22.18 4.50
N THR A 148 -3.11 -23.35 5.08
CA THR A 148 -4.16 -24.24 5.58
C THR A 148 -4.80 -23.73 6.87
N ASN A 149 -4.04 -22.97 7.64
CA ASN A 149 -4.47 -22.34 8.88
C ASN A 149 -3.92 -20.92 8.95
N THR A 150 -4.62 -20.07 9.69
CA THR A 150 -4.16 -18.72 10.04
C THR A 150 -2.95 -18.78 10.98
N CYS A 151 -2.30 -17.63 11.23
CA CYS A 151 -1.17 -17.55 12.13
C CYS A 151 -1.54 -17.96 13.58
N ALA A 152 -2.78 -17.70 14.01
CA ALA A 152 -3.29 -18.15 15.30
C ALA A 152 -3.89 -19.57 15.28
N GLY A 153 -3.88 -20.27 14.14
CA GLY A 153 -4.27 -21.67 14.02
C GLY A 153 -5.72 -21.94 13.59
N PHE A 154 -6.47 -20.90 13.26
CA PHE A 154 -7.85 -21.02 12.73
C PHE A 154 -7.85 -21.47 11.25
N PRO A 155 -8.99 -21.86 10.65
CA PRO A 155 -9.02 -22.30 9.26
C PRO A 155 -8.52 -21.21 8.29
N GLY A 156 -7.47 -21.52 7.53
CA GLY A 156 -7.01 -20.70 6.39
C GLY A 156 -7.77 -21.01 5.12
N SER A 157 -7.57 -20.22 4.06
CA SER A 157 -8.36 -20.31 2.81
C SER A 157 -7.72 -21.18 1.73
N LEU A 158 -6.51 -21.70 1.91
CA LEU A 158 -5.84 -22.52 0.89
C LEU A 158 -6.70 -23.71 0.48
N GLY A 159 -7.08 -23.75 -0.80
CA GLY A 159 -7.99 -24.78 -1.37
C GLY A 159 -9.47 -24.51 -1.11
N ASN A 160 -9.82 -23.40 -0.44
CA ASN A 160 -11.20 -22.97 -0.14
C ASN A 160 -11.47 -21.54 -0.61
N GLU A 161 -10.61 -20.96 -1.46
CA GLU A 161 -10.62 -19.54 -1.82
C GLU A 161 -11.99 -19.11 -2.37
N THR A 162 -12.62 -19.95 -3.21
CA THR A 162 -13.94 -19.65 -3.80
C THR A 162 -15.03 -19.57 -2.74
N VAL A 163 -15.13 -20.57 -1.87
CA VAL A 163 -16.20 -20.62 -0.86
C VAL A 163 -16.03 -19.54 0.19
N ASP A 164 -14.78 -19.16 0.51
CA ASP A 164 -14.48 -18.09 1.46
C ASP A 164 -14.75 -16.72 0.84
N ALA A 165 -14.32 -16.48 -0.40
CA ALA A 165 -14.62 -15.23 -1.12
C ALA A 165 -16.14 -15.00 -1.27
N GLU A 166 -16.90 -16.05 -1.59
CA GLU A 166 -18.36 -15.99 -1.63
C GLU A 166 -18.94 -15.61 -0.27
N ALA A 167 -18.45 -16.21 0.83
CA ALA A 167 -18.89 -15.89 2.18
C ALA A 167 -18.56 -14.42 2.54
N PHE A 168 -17.34 -13.96 2.25
CA PHE A 168 -16.93 -12.57 2.51
C PHE A 168 -17.78 -11.57 1.73
N ALA A 169 -18.09 -11.87 0.47
CA ALA A 169 -18.97 -11.03 -0.35
C ALA A 169 -20.41 -10.99 0.18
N GLU A 170 -20.97 -12.14 0.55
CA GLU A 170 -22.29 -12.25 1.16
C GLU A 170 -22.40 -11.48 2.49
N TRP A 171 -21.33 -11.47 3.29
CA TRP A 171 -21.30 -10.75 4.56
C TRP A 171 -21.06 -9.25 4.41
N GLY A 172 -20.83 -8.76 3.19
CA GLY A 172 -20.62 -7.34 2.94
C GLY A 172 -19.20 -6.86 3.20
N VAL A 173 -18.21 -7.75 3.28
CA VAL A 173 -16.79 -7.40 3.51
C VAL A 173 -16.23 -6.52 2.40
N ASP A 174 -15.50 -5.46 2.76
CA ASP A 174 -14.93 -4.45 1.84
C ASP A 174 -13.40 -4.51 1.75
N TYR A 175 -12.74 -5.15 2.71
CA TYR A 175 -11.28 -5.28 2.80
C TYR A 175 -10.91 -6.70 3.27
N LEU A 176 -9.93 -7.32 2.63
CA LEU A 176 -9.38 -8.61 3.05
C LEU A 176 -7.88 -8.48 3.29
N LYS A 177 -7.44 -8.65 4.55
CA LYS A 177 -6.04 -8.96 4.88
C LYS A 177 -5.83 -10.46 4.72
N TYR A 178 -4.85 -10.85 3.90
CA TYR A 178 -4.61 -12.24 3.55
C TYR A 178 -3.18 -12.63 3.85
N ASP A 179 -2.99 -13.42 4.90
CA ASP A 179 -1.70 -13.72 5.51
C ASP A 179 -0.97 -14.91 4.84
N ASN A 180 0.19 -15.33 5.38
CA ASN A 180 1.12 -16.27 4.77
C ASN A 180 1.58 -17.39 5.73
N CYS A 181 0.80 -17.71 6.77
CA CYS A 181 1.14 -18.72 7.75
C CYS A 181 0.77 -20.15 7.30
N ASN A 182 1.32 -21.15 7.96
CA ASN A 182 0.95 -22.57 7.82
C ASN A 182 0.86 -23.06 6.36
N VAL A 183 1.79 -22.61 5.52
CA VAL A 183 1.88 -22.99 4.12
C VAL A 183 2.49 -24.38 3.99
N PRO A 184 1.80 -25.37 3.36
CA PRO A 184 2.38 -26.70 3.12
C PRO A 184 3.63 -26.62 2.24
N SER A 185 4.58 -27.52 2.46
CA SER A 185 5.89 -27.52 1.78
C SER A 185 5.81 -27.59 0.24
N ASN A 186 4.75 -28.18 -0.30
CA ASN A 186 4.52 -28.25 -1.74
C ASN A 186 3.97 -26.91 -2.32
N TRP A 187 3.65 -25.93 -1.47
CA TRP A 187 3.18 -24.60 -1.81
C TRP A 187 4.17 -23.49 -1.44
N THR A 188 5.30 -23.83 -0.83
CA THR A 188 6.39 -22.87 -0.56
C THR A 188 7.30 -22.73 -1.79
N ASP A 189 8.00 -21.62 -1.86
CA ASP A 189 9.02 -21.37 -2.87
C ASP A 189 10.34 -21.97 -2.40
N ALA A 190 10.72 -23.11 -2.99
CA ALA A 190 11.95 -23.84 -2.60
C ALA A 190 13.26 -23.19 -3.11
N ALA A 191 13.17 -22.34 -4.12
CA ALA A 191 14.27 -21.61 -4.74
C ALA A 191 13.74 -20.41 -5.52
N THR A 192 14.65 -19.52 -5.94
CA THR A 192 14.35 -18.46 -6.90
C THR A 192 13.76 -19.07 -8.16
N PRO A 193 12.60 -18.59 -8.65
CA PRO A 193 11.98 -19.13 -9.85
C PRO A 193 12.84 -18.87 -11.08
N PRO A 194 12.71 -19.69 -12.16
CA PRO A 194 13.40 -19.45 -13.42
C PRO A 194 13.15 -18.01 -13.91
N ASP A 195 14.19 -17.39 -14.44
CA ASP A 195 14.16 -16.02 -14.98
C ASP A 195 13.74 -14.94 -13.94
N ASN A 196 13.81 -15.24 -12.65
CA ASN A 196 13.27 -14.40 -11.55
C ASN A 196 11.78 -14.06 -11.71
N ASP A 197 11.01 -14.91 -12.35
CA ASP A 197 9.57 -14.70 -12.57
C ASP A 197 8.75 -15.00 -11.29
N TRP A 198 8.87 -14.13 -10.29
CA TRP A 198 8.20 -14.26 -9.01
C TRP A 198 6.68 -14.24 -9.13
N TYR A 199 6.11 -13.65 -10.16
CA TYR A 199 4.67 -13.70 -10.42
C TYR A 199 4.16 -15.13 -10.63
N ASN A 200 4.99 -16.05 -11.10
CA ASN A 200 4.67 -17.46 -11.26
C ASN A 200 5.27 -18.35 -10.15
N SER A 201 5.72 -17.77 -9.05
CA SER A 201 6.09 -18.48 -7.83
C SER A 201 4.87 -19.14 -7.17
N ASN A 202 5.09 -20.12 -6.31
CA ASN A 202 4.02 -20.75 -5.52
C ASN A 202 3.32 -19.74 -4.63
N SER A 203 4.07 -18.82 -4.02
CA SER A 203 3.52 -17.73 -3.20
C SER A 203 2.58 -16.87 -4.03
N ALA A 204 3.03 -16.31 -5.15
CA ALA A 204 2.17 -15.47 -5.98
C ALA A 204 0.93 -16.20 -6.48
N ILE A 205 1.04 -17.49 -6.86
CA ILE A 205 -0.10 -18.30 -7.32
C ILE A 205 -1.16 -18.44 -6.23
N ARG A 206 -0.78 -18.68 -4.97
CA ARG A 206 -1.74 -18.77 -3.85
C ARG A 206 -2.55 -17.48 -3.69
N TYR A 207 -1.90 -16.32 -3.76
CA TYR A 207 -2.57 -15.03 -3.68
C TYR A 207 -3.45 -14.76 -4.92
N ARG A 208 -2.97 -15.11 -6.11
CA ARG A 208 -3.74 -14.99 -7.37
C ARG A 208 -5.02 -15.83 -7.36
N GLN A 209 -5.03 -16.98 -6.69
CA GLN A 209 -6.22 -17.80 -6.54
C GLN A 209 -7.31 -17.07 -5.73
N MET A 210 -6.94 -16.41 -4.63
CA MET A 210 -7.88 -15.58 -3.88
C MET A 210 -8.32 -14.34 -4.68
N THR A 211 -7.41 -13.70 -5.43
CA THR A 211 -7.79 -12.59 -6.33
C THR A 211 -8.86 -13.01 -7.33
N ALA A 212 -8.70 -14.16 -7.96
CA ALA A 212 -9.67 -14.70 -8.91
C ALA A 212 -11.01 -15.03 -8.25
N ALA A 213 -10.97 -15.61 -7.04
CA ALA A 213 -12.16 -15.94 -6.27
C ALA A 213 -12.94 -14.66 -5.88
N LEU A 214 -12.26 -13.63 -5.39
CA LEU A 214 -12.87 -12.33 -5.07
C LEU A 214 -13.53 -11.70 -6.31
N ASN A 215 -12.83 -11.70 -7.46
CA ASN A 215 -13.40 -11.15 -8.70
C ASN A 215 -14.66 -11.91 -9.17
N GLN A 216 -14.73 -13.24 -8.96
CA GLN A 216 -15.90 -14.04 -9.34
C GLN A 216 -17.16 -13.67 -8.56
N THR A 217 -17.03 -13.14 -7.35
CA THR A 217 -18.18 -12.68 -6.55
C THR A 217 -18.85 -11.44 -7.12
N GLY A 218 -18.13 -10.65 -7.92
CA GLY A 218 -18.59 -9.36 -8.45
C GLY A 218 -18.58 -8.22 -7.43
N LYS A 219 -18.28 -8.48 -6.13
CA LYS A 219 -18.14 -7.45 -5.11
C LYS A 219 -16.68 -6.93 -5.11
N PRO A 220 -16.44 -5.61 -5.27
CA PRO A 220 -15.12 -5.05 -5.11
C PRO A 220 -14.66 -5.16 -3.66
N VAL A 221 -13.49 -5.76 -3.43
CA VAL A 221 -12.87 -5.90 -2.11
C VAL A 221 -11.43 -5.37 -2.20
N HIS A 222 -11.02 -4.51 -1.29
CA HIS A 222 -9.63 -4.11 -1.15
C HIS A 222 -8.81 -5.32 -0.67
N PHE A 223 -7.91 -5.81 -1.50
CA PHE A 223 -7.14 -7.02 -1.21
C PHE A 223 -5.71 -6.66 -0.80
N SER A 224 -5.35 -7.00 0.44
CA SER A 224 -4.06 -6.71 1.08
C SER A 224 -3.29 -8.01 1.31
N LEU A 225 -2.11 -8.09 0.71
CA LEU A 225 -1.24 -9.26 0.74
C LEU A 225 -0.29 -9.18 1.94
N CYS A 226 -0.55 -9.93 3.01
CA CYS A 226 0.30 -9.95 4.20
C CYS A 226 1.40 -11.01 4.04
N ILE A 227 2.35 -10.78 3.12
CA ILE A 227 3.40 -11.74 2.70
C ILE A 227 4.80 -11.37 3.20
N TRP A 228 4.95 -10.35 4.04
CA TRP A 228 6.19 -9.98 4.77
C TRP A 228 7.42 -9.66 3.90
N GLY A 229 7.23 -9.31 2.63
CA GLY A 229 8.32 -9.08 1.67
C GLY A 229 8.82 -10.34 0.97
N ASP A 230 8.27 -11.51 1.30
CA ASP A 230 8.64 -12.76 0.65
C ASP A 230 8.34 -12.76 -0.85
N ALA A 231 9.05 -13.60 -1.58
CA ALA A 231 8.90 -13.77 -3.02
C ALA A 231 8.99 -12.46 -3.83
N ASN A 232 9.76 -11.48 -3.37
CA ASN A 232 9.91 -10.17 -4.00
C ASN A 232 8.54 -9.54 -4.36
N VAL A 233 7.60 -9.53 -3.42
CA VAL A 233 6.21 -9.15 -3.67
C VAL A 233 6.05 -7.79 -4.36
N TRP A 234 6.99 -6.86 -4.19
CA TRP A 234 7.03 -5.57 -4.89
C TRP A 234 7.16 -5.67 -6.43
N GLU A 235 7.55 -6.84 -6.98
CA GLU A 235 7.65 -7.06 -8.42
C GLU A 235 6.33 -7.53 -9.05
N TRP A 236 5.36 -7.99 -8.25
CA TRP A 236 4.12 -8.58 -8.75
C TRP A 236 2.87 -8.23 -7.95
N GLY A 237 3.01 -7.59 -6.81
CA GLY A 237 1.91 -7.32 -5.89
C GLY A 237 0.77 -6.49 -6.53
N ASP A 238 1.11 -5.50 -7.37
CA ASP A 238 0.18 -4.65 -8.12
C ASP A 238 -0.74 -5.43 -9.09
N ARG A 239 -0.28 -6.58 -9.55
CA ARG A 239 -1.03 -7.48 -10.44
C ARG A 239 -1.99 -8.40 -9.68
N VAL A 240 -1.93 -8.42 -8.35
CA VAL A 240 -2.60 -9.41 -7.50
C VAL A 240 -3.46 -8.75 -6.42
N GLY A 241 -2.97 -7.70 -5.78
CA GLY A 241 -3.66 -6.97 -4.71
C GLY A 241 -3.50 -5.46 -4.85
N HIS A 242 -3.97 -4.73 -3.85
CA HIS A 242 -3.89 -3.27 -3.81
C HIS A 242 -2.78 -2.79 -2.88
N SER A 243 -2.40 -3.61 -1.91
CA SER A 243 -1.27 -3.37 -1.00
C SER A 243 -0.60 -4.68 -0.61
N TRP A 244 0.67 -4.61 -0.20
CA TRP A 244 1.43 -5.78 0.22
C TRP A 244 2.45 -5.44 1.30
N ARG A 245 2.50 -6.27 2.33
CA ARG A 245 3.44 -6.16 3.45
C ARG A 245 4.88 -6.34 2.97
N MET A 246 5.72 -5.37 3.32
CA MET A 246 7.10 -5.28 2.90
C MET A 246 8.08 -6.00 3.83
N THR A 247 7.69 -6.21 5.09
CA THR A 247 8.54 -6.77 6.16
C THR A 247 7.72 -7.64 7.11
N GLY A 248 8.39 -8.32 8.03
CA GLY A 248 7.77 -8.89 9.22
C GLY A 248 7.07 -7.82 10.06
N ASP A 249 6.42 -8.23 11.15
CA ASP A 249 5.54 -7.38 11.95
C ASP A 249 6.26 -6.22 12.62
N VAL A 250 5.58 -5.06 12.64
CA VAL A 250 6.01 -3.87 13.34
C VAL A 250 5.95 -4.07 14.86
N SER A 251 6.84 -3.40 15.58
CA SER A 251 6.74 -3.22 17.02
C SER A 251 6.85 -1.74 17.39
N ALA A 252 6.28 -1.36 18.53
CA ALA A 252 6.29 0.02 19.03
C ALA A 252 7.70 0.43 19.52
N SER A 253 8.67 0.46 18.59
CA SER A 253 10.05 0.88 18.85
C SER A 253 10.65 1.61 17.67
N TRP A 254 11.54 2.57 17.94
CA TRP A 254 12.26 3.29 16.88
C TRP A 254 13.05 2.36 15.95
N SER A 255 13.69 1.34 16.50
CA SER A 255 14.46 0.39 15.70
C SER A 255 13.59 -0.37 14.68
N SER A 256 12.37 -0.76 15.06
CA SER A 256 11.42 -1.40 14.16
C SER A 256 10.95 -0.42 13.08
N ILE A 257 10.47 0.76 13.48
CA ILE A 257 9.97 1.79 12.55
C ILE A 257 11.06 2.19 11.55
N SER A 258 12.26 2.49 12.02
CA SER A 258 13.36 2.92 11.15
C SER A 258 13.82 1.82 10.18
N SER A 259 13.82 0.55 10.61
CA SER A 259 14.16 -0.57 9.75
C SER A 259 13.13 -0.80 8.64
N ILE A 260 11.84 -0.65 8.95
CA ILE A 260 10.75 -0.76 7.97
C ILE A 260 10.83 0.38 6.94
N ILE A 261 11.07 1.62 7.38
CA ILE A 261 11.30 2.75 6.47
C ILE A 261 12.49 2.47 5.55
N ALA A 262 13.60 1.95 6.09
CA ALA A 262 14.80 1.63 5.32
C ALA A 262 14.55 0.53 4.28
N ALA A 263 13.82 -0.52 4.63
CA ALA A 263 13.45 -1.60 3.72
C ALA A 263 12.54 -1.09 2.60
N ASN A 264 11.48 -0.34 2.96
CA ASN A 264 10.53 0.20 1.98
C ASN A 264 11.18 1.19 1.01
N ALA A 265 12.14 2.00 1.48
CA ALA A 265 12.84 2.99 0.65
C ALA A 265 13.63 2.39 -0.53
N GLN A 266 13.82 1.07 -0.56
CA GLN A 266 14.49 0.35 -1.67
C GLN A 266 13.52 0.00 -2.82
N HIS A 267 12.20 0.10 -2.61
CA HIS A 267 11.17 -0.43 -3.52
C HIS A 267 10.06 0.59 -3.79
N LEU A 268 10.37 1.89 -3.82
CA LEU A 268 9.39 2.97 -4.00
C LEU A 268 8.86 3.09 -5.43
N ASP A 269 9.52 2.52 -6.39
CA ASP A 269 9.12 2.43 -7.79
C ASP A 269 7.92 1.49 -8.02
N SER A 270 7.60 0.63 -7.05
CA SER A 270 6.39 -0.21 -7.05
C SER A 270 5.13 0.53 -6.59
N VAL A 271 5.23 1.76 -6.10
CA VAL A 271 4.11 2.51 -5.50
C VAL A 271 3.51 3.52 -6.47
N ASP A 272 2.21 3.39 -6.74
CA ASP A 272 1.39 4.33 -7.49
C ASP A 272 -0.10 4.12 -7.12
N PHE A 273 -1.03 4.68 -7.89
CA PHE A 273 -2.44 4.37 -7.77
C PHE A 273 -2.70 2.86 -7.92
N PHE A 274 -3.52 2.31 -7.04
CA PHE A 274 -3.85 0.89 -6.93
C PHE A 274 -2.68 -0.03 -6.52
N SER A 275 -1.56 0.54 -6.05
CA SER A 275 -0.29 -0.15 -5.91
C SER A 275 0.47 0.42 -4.70
N HIS A 276 0.36 -0.24 -3.52
CA HIS A 276 0.84 0.34 -2.27
C HIS A 276 1.71 -0.64 -1.48
N ASN A 277 2.97 -0.25 -1.25
CA ASN A 277 3.81 -0.93 -0.26
C ASN A 277 3.22 -0.74 1.14
N ASP A 278 2.89 -1.82 1.81
CA ASP A 278 2.34 -1.81 3.17
C ASP A 278 3.48 -1.93 4.19
N MET A 279 3.69 -0.86 4.94
CA MET A 279 4.72 -0.75 5.97
C MET A 279 4.21 -1.21 7.35
N ASP A 280 3.05 -1.92 7.37
CA ASP A 280 2.37 -2.41 8.56
C ASP A 280 1.56 -1.34 9.33
N MET A 281 0.93 -1.75 10.41
CA MET A 281 0.03 -0.93 11.22
C MET A 281 0.75 0.19 11.97
N MET A 282 -0.03 1.22 12.36
CA MET A 282 0.44 2.32 13.19
C MET A 282 0.49 1.92 14.66
N GLU A 283 1.67 2.09 15.27
CA GLU A 283 1.91 1.87 16.71
C GLU A 283 1.72 3.15 17.55
N ILE A 284 1.10 4.19 17.01
CA ILE A 284 0.80 5.43 17.76
C ILE A 284 -0.18 5.13 18.88
N GLY A 285 0.24 5.39 20.10
CA GLY A 285 -0.51 5.05 21.32
C GLY A 285 -0.14 3.69 21.93
N ASN A 286 0.70 2.90 21.28
CA ASN A 286 1.24 1.65 21.79
C ASN A 286 2.68 1.82 22.28
N GLY A 287 3.08 1.05 23.29
CA GLY A 287 4.46 1.01 23.82
C GLY A 287 4.97 2.37 24.31
N ASP A 288 6.28 2.58 24.18
CA ASP A 288 7.01 3.72 24.74
C ASP A 288 7.60 4.65 23.68
N LEU A 289 7.01 4.70 22.46
CA LEU A 289 7.45 5.63 21.42
C LEU A 289 7.35 7.07 21.89
N THR A 290 8.44 7.84 21.73
CA THR A 290 8.40 9.29 22.00
C THR A 290 7.41 9.99 21.05
N LEU A 291 7.07 11.23 21.36
CA LEU A 291 6.20 12.03 20.50
C LEU A 291 6.82 12.21 19.09
N GLU A 292 8.13 12.45 19.05
CA GLU A 292 8.90 12.62 17.83
C GLU A 292 8.91 11.35 16.98
N GLU A 293 9.07 10.20 17.60
CA GLU A 293 9.01 8.89 16.93
C GLU A 293 7.60 8.60 16.39
N GLN A 294 6.55 8.95 17.13
CA GLN A 294 5.17 8.84 16.67
C GLN A 294 4.90 9.77 15.47
N ARG A 295 5.44 11.00 15.49
CA ARG A 295 5.35 11.94 14.36
C ARG A 295 6.07 11.38 13.13
N THR A 296 7.26 10.84 13.29
CA THR A 296 8.01 10.22 12.19
C THR A 296 7.31 8.99 11.66
N HIS A 297 6.77 8.15 12.52
CA HIS A 297 5.98 6.99 12.13
C HIS A 297 4.82 7.39 11.22
N PHE A 298 3.99 8.35 11.63
CA PHE A 298 2.88 8.84 10.82
C PHE A 298 3.34 9.52 9.53
N ALA A 299 4.33 10.43 9.63
CA ALA A 299 4.81 11.16 8.46
C ALA A 299 5.38 10.23 7.39
N ALA A 300 6.19 9.23 7.79
CA ALA A 300 6.81 8.28 6.85
C ALA A 300 5.77 7.45 6.12
N TRP A 301 4.78 6.88 6.81
CA TRP A 301 3.67 6.17 6.18
C TRP A 301 2.91 7.09 5.22
N ALA A 302 2.68 8.34 5.62
CA ALA A 302 1.98 9.30 4.78
C ALA A 302 2.77 9.66 3.51
N PHE A 303 4.05 10.01 3.61
CA PHE A 303 4.79 10.47 2.44
C PHE A 303 5.32 9.31 1.56
N LEU A 304 5.42 8.11 2.09
CA LEU A 304 5.72 6.89 1.32
C LEU A 304 4.46 6.23 0.75
N LYS A 305 3.28 6.79 1.04
CA LYS A 305 1.96 6.34 0.56
C LYS A 305 1.66 4.87 0.90
N SER A 306 2.08 4.46 2.10
CA SER A 306 1.69 3.18 2.70
C SER A 306 0.26 3.25 3.23
N PRO A 307 -0.51 2.17 3.26
CA PRO A 307 -1.73 2.11 4.06
C PRO A 307 -1.49 2.61 5.49
N ILE A 308 -2.40 3.41 6.03
CA ILE A 308 -2.38 3.86 7.43
C ILE A 308 -3.52 3.17 8.16
N LEU A 309 -3.20 2.05 8.80
CA LEU A 309 -4.12 1.30 9.64
C LEU A 309 -3.69 1.47 11.11
N LEU A 310 -4.50 2.15 11.90
CA LEU A 310 -4.24 2.34 13.32
C LEU A 310 -4.30 1.00 14.03
N GLY A 311 -3.27 0.65 14.81
CA GLY A 311 -3.13 -0.63 15.51
C GLY A 311 -3.34 -0.50 17.03
N THR A 312 -3.87 0.60 17.53
CA THR A 312 -4.06 0.87 18.96
C THR A 312 -5.52 0.73 19.40
N ASP A 313 -5.74 0.56 20.69
CA ASP A 313 -7.06 0.79 21.28
C ASP A 313 -7.37 2.30 21.22
N LEU A 314 -8.33 2.68 20.37
CA LEU A 314 -8.66 4.07 20.09
C LEU A 314 -9.13 4.85 21.32
N ASN A 315 -9.61 4.16 22.38
CA ASN A 315 -9.97 4.78 23.65
C ASN A 315 -8.76 5.37 24.40
N ASN A 316 -7.55 4.86 24.11
CA ASN A 316 -6.33 5.29 24.80
C ASN A 316 -5.62 6.46 24.12
N LEU A 317 -6.09 6.92 22.95
CA LEU A 317 -5.48 8.03 22.23
C LEU A 317 -5.72 9.36 22.94
N ASN A 318 -4.64 10.10 23.22
CA ASN A 318 -4.71 11.46 23.71
C ASN A 318 -4.84 12.49 22.59
N SER A 319 -5.10 13.75 22.94
CA SER A 319 -5.31 14.83 21.96
C SER A 319 -4.11 15.06 21.03
N THR A 320 -2.89 14.93 21.55
CA THR A 320 -1.66 15.12 20.73
C THR A 320 -1.51 14.01 19.70
N GLN A 321 -1.81 12.78 20.08
CA GLN A 321 -1.79 11.64 19.14
C GLN A 321 -2.89 11.78 18.08
N LEU A 322 -4.07 12.23 18.47
CA LEU A 322 -5.17 12.56 17.54
C LEU A 322 -4.78 13.67 16.57
N ASP A 323 -4.06 14.70 17.03
CA ASP A 323 -3.56 15.78 16.16
C ASP A 323 -2.53 15.26 15.14
N ILE A 324 -1.71 14.27 15.51
CA ILE A 324 -0.76 13.59 14.59
C ILE A 324 -1.53 12.84 13.51
N ILE A 325 -2.37 11.89 13.88
CA ILE A 325 -3.04 10.99 12.92
C ILE A 325 -4.12 11.68 12.08
N LYS A 326 -4.58 12.87 12.50
CA LYS A 326 -5.53 13.71 11.74
C LYS A 326 -4.85 14.91 11.05
N ASN A 327 -3.51 14.94 10.94
CA ASN A 327 -2.83 16.06 10.29
C ASN A 327 -3.29 16.20 8.83
N ALA A 328 -4.09 17.21 8.55
CA ALA A 328 -4.76 17.39 7.26
C ALA A 328 -3.78 17.58 6.10
N GLN A 329 -2.57 18.13 6.34
CA GLN A 329 -1.61 18.37 5.26
C GLN A 329 -0.84 17.10 4.87
N LEU A 330 -0.49 16.27 5.85
CA LEU A 330 0.13 14.97 5.60
C LEU A 330 -0.89 14.01 4.96
N LEU A 331 -2.13 13.98 5.46
CA LEU A 331 -3.22 13.22 4.84
C LEU A 331 -3.52 13.70 3.42
N ALA A 332 -3.47 15.01 3.14
CA ALA A 332 -3.66 15.54 1.79
C ALA A 332 -2.54 15.13 0.81
N PHE A 333 -1.30 14.92 1.29
CA PHE A 333 -0.24 14.33 0.48
C PHE A 333 -0.49 12.83 0.26
N HIS A 334 -0.79 12.11 1.32
CA HIS A 334 -1.06 10.67 1.30
C HIS A 334 -2.23 10.32 0.36
N GLN A 335 -3.32 11.07 0.43
CA GLN A 335 -4.57 10.86 -0.29
C GLN A 335 -4.68 11.75 -1.56
N ASP A 336 -3.55 12.20 -2.13
CA ASP A 336 -3.60 13.08 -3.32
C ASP A 336 -4.23 12.34 -4.52
N PRO A 337 -5.35 12.86 -5.08
CA PRO A 337 -6.05 12.17 -6.14
C PRO A 337 -5.40 12.33 -7.53
N ILE A 338 -4.36 13.15 -7.63
CA ILE A 338 -3.68 13.48 -8.90
C ILE A 338 -2.29 12.83 -8.99
N VAL A 339 -1.62 12.66 -7.85
CA VAL A 339 -0.26 12.11 -7.78
C VAL A 339 -0.26 10.86 -6.90
N GLY A 340 -0.13 9.68 -7.52
CA GLY A 340 -0.09 8.38 -6.84
C GLY A 340 1.29 8.04 -6.28
N THR A 341 2.36 8.58 -6.87
CA THR A 341 3.74 8.25 -6.51
C THR A 341 4.14 8.81 -5.13
N PRO A 342 4.99 8.08 -4.38
CA PRO A 342 5.48 8.50 -3.07
C PRO A 342 6.57 9.56 -3.17
N ALA A 343 7.01 10.10 -2.04
CA ALA A 343 8.25 10.82 -1.95
C ALA A 343 9.45 9.86 -2.07
N THR A 344 10.50 10.29 -2.76
CA THR A 344 11.70 9.48 -2.99
C THR A 344 12.94 10.12 -2.35
N PRO A 345 13.92 9.34 -1.93
CA PRO A 345 15.18 9.86 -1.39
C PRO A 345 15.91 10.77 -2.38
N PHE A 346 16.56 11.82 -1.87
CA PHE A 346 17.42 12.67 -2.67
C PHE A 346 18.66 13.15 -1.89
N ASN A 347 19.71 13.54 -2.61
CA ASN A 347 20.92 14.10 -1.99
C ASN A 347 20.69 15.58 -1.64
N ALA A 348 20.51 15.89 -0.36
CA ALA A 348 20.20 17.22 0.13
C ALA A 348 21.30 18.27 -0.19
N THR A 349 22.57 17.85 -0.10
CA THR A 349 23.77 18.63 -0.46
C THR A 349 24.79 17.70 -1.12
N ALA A 350 25.79 18.26 -1.81
CA ALA A 350 26.84 17.47 -2.45
C ALA A 350 27.68 16.59 -1.48
N SER A 351 27.65 16.91 -0.18
CA SER A 351 28.40 16.20 0.87
C SER A 351 27.51 15.56 1.94
N ALA A 352 26.20 15.42 1.67
CA ALA A 352 25.29 14.76 2.61
C ALA A 352 25.68 13.29 2.78
N PRO A 353 25.84 12.79 4.02
CA PRO A 353 26.12 11.38 4.25
C PRO A 353 24.91 10.53 3.86
N SER A 354 25.17 9.32 3.36
CA SER A 354 24.14 8.31 3.22
C SER A 354 23.78 7.75 4.60
N THR A 355 22.50 7.68 4.89
CA THR A 355 21.95 7.11 6.14
C THR A 355 20.98 5.98 5.82
N SER A 356 20.69 5.14 6.79
CA SER A 356 19.68 4.09 6.69
C SER A 356 18.76 4.18 7.92
N PRO A 357 17.48 4.56 7.72
CA PRO A 357 16.86 5.00 6.46
C PRO A 357 17.46 6.30 5.90
N PRO A 358 17.22 6.62 4.62
CA PRO A 358 17.54 7.93 4.07
C PRO A 358 16.87 9.04 4.89
N GLU A 359 17.55 10.18 5.08
CA GLU A 359 17.01 11.28 5.89
C GLU A 359 16.17 12.27 5.05
N PHE A 360 16.47 12.44 3.77
CA PHE A 360 15.83 13.46 2.93
C PHE A 360 15.02 12.82 1.81
N TYR A 361 13.73 13.18 1.75
CA TYR A 361 12.81 12.73 0.72
C TYR A 361 12.15 13.93 0.05
N ALA A 362 11.88 13.82 -1.24
CA ALA A 362 11.12 14.80 -2.00
C ALA A 362 9.99 14.14 -2.78
N GLY A 363 8.82 14.76 -2.77
CA GLY A 363 7.65 14.29 -3.47
C GLY A 363 6.82 15.42 -4.03
N LYS A 364 5.87 15.07 -4.91
CA LYS A 364 4.90 16.01 -5.48
C LYS A 364 3.50 15.67 -5.03
N SER A 365 2.66 16.67 -4.98
CA SER A 365 1.21 16.52 -4.87
C SER A 365 0.53 17.59 -5.72
N SER A 366 -0.78 17.55 -5.80
CA SER A 366 -1.58 18.63 -6.40
C SER A 366 -1.37 20.01 -5.73
N LYS A 367 -0.79 20.02 -4.52
CA LYS A 367 -0.51 21.24 -3.74
C LYS A 367 0.87 21.85 -4.04
N GLY A 368 1.82 21.07 -4.55
CA GLY A 368 3.17 21.55 -4.82
C GLY A 368 4.26 20.50 -4.63
N THR A 369 5.49 20.96 -4.38
CA THR A 369 6.62 20.11 -4.05
C THR A 369 6.78 20.01 -2.54
N HIS A 370 7.03 18.81 -2.04
CA HIS A 370 7.21 18.54 -0.63
C HIS A 370 8.62 18.05 -0.36
N VAL A 371 9.16 18.43 0.80
CA VAL A 371 10.41 17.89 1.33
C VAL A 371 10.12 17.37 2.72
N PHE A 372 10.52 16.13 2.99
CA PHE A 372 10.42 15.46 4.28
C PHE A 372 11.82 15.16 4.77
N ILE A 373 12.11 15.45 6.04
CA ILE A 373 13.43 15.29 6.63
C ILE A 373 13.30 14.50 7.92
N ILE A 374 13.67 13.23 7.88
CA ILE A 374 13.76 12.37 9.07
C ILE A 374 15.10 12.64 9.75
N ASN A 375 15.12 12.93 11.05
CA ASN A 375 16.35 12.95 11.81
C ASN A 375 16.59 11.58 12.46
N THR A 376 17.52 10.81 11.94
CA THR A 376 17.82 9.45 12.42
C THR A 376 18.72 9.41 13.66
N ASN A 377 19.19 10.59 14.12
CA ASN A 377 20.14 10.74 15.21
C ASN A 377 19.66 11.75 16.26
N THR A 378 20.57 12.30 17.04
CA THR A 378 20.27 13.37 18.00
C THR A 378 19.87 14.66 17.31
N THR A 379 19.15 15.53 18.03
CA THR A 379 18.71 16.85 17.56
C THR A 379 19.81 17.59 16.78
N ALA A 380 19.51 17.97 15.55
CA ALA A 380 20.48 18.59 14.64
C ALA A 380 19.83 19.56 13.66
N THR A 381 20.61 20.53 13.20
CA THR A 381 20.20 21.36 12.06
C THR A 381 20.40 20.62 10.75
N LYS A 382 19.32 20.35 10.05
CA LYS A 382 19.29 19.73 8.73
C LYS A 382 19.20 20.80 7.66
N THR A 383 19.96 20.65 6.57
CA THR A 383 20.04 21.63 5.49
C THR A 383 19.89 20.93 4.15
N PHE A 384 19.10 21.51 3.24
CA PHE A 384 19.06 21.09 1.84
C PHE A 384 19.14 22.29 0.90
N GLU A 385 19.67 22.05 -0.29
CA GLU A 385 19.72 23.02 -1.38
C GLU A 385 18.51 22.83 -2.29
N PHE A 386 17.80 23.93 -2.62
CA PHE A 386 16.62 23.85 -3.49
C PHE A 386 16.96 23.29 -4.88
N GLY A 387 18.15 23.57 -5.39
CA GLY A 387 18.62 23.03 -6.67
C GLY A 387 18.75 21.51 -6.72
N ASN A 388 18.89 20.87 -5.57
CA ASN A 388 19.00 19.41 -5.44
C ASN A 388 17.64 18.72 -5.23
N VAL A 389 16.58 19.47 -4.92
CA VAL A 389 15.23 18.92 -4.77
C VAL A 389 14.68 18.59 -6.16
N PRO A 390 14.32 17.31 -6.42
CA PRO A 390 13.81 16.89 -7.74
C PRO A 390 12.63 17.73 -8.24
N GLY A 391 12.81 18.32 -9.43
CA GLY A 391 11.78 19.12 -10.10
C GLY A 391 11.55 20.55 -9.57
N LEU A 392 12.37 21.02 -8.60
CA LEU A 392 12.22 22.38 -8.04
C LEU A 392 13.13 23.40 -8.76
N GLY A 393 14.40 23.08 -8.98
CA GLY A 393 15.39 23.93 -9.66
C GLY A 393 15.84 25.13 -8.81
N PHE A 394 16.42 26.15 -9.48
CA PHE A 394 16.90 27.36 -8.82
C PHE A 394 15.79 28.42 -8.73
N GLY A 395 15.81 29.24 -7.66
CA GLY A 395 14.86 30.31 -7.46
C GLY A 395 14.72 30.76 -6.02
N ARG A 396 13.66 31.51 -5.78
CA ARG A 396 13.18 31.84 -4.42
C ARG A 396 11.94 31.01 -4.13
N PHE A 397 11.86 30.46 -2.92
CA PHE A 397 10.79 29.55 -2.55
C PHE A 397 10.23 29.92 -1.19
N ARG A 398 8.90 29.94 -1.10
CA ARG A 398 8.17 30.01 0.16
C ARG A 398 8.10 28.59 0.74
N VAL A 399 8.47 28.45 2.00
CA VAL A 399 8.45 27.19 2.74
C VAL A 399 7.36 27.26 3.80
N GLN A 400 6.50 26.25 3.84
CA GLN A 400 5.45 26.08 4.83
C GLN A 400 5.70 24.80 5.61
N ASP A 401 5.57 24.87 6.93
CA ASP A 401 5.56 23.70 7.80
C ASP A 401 4.21 22.98 7.72
N MET A 402 4.22 21.71 7.36
CA MET A 402 2.99 20.92 7.21
C MET A 402 2.40 20.47 8.54
N TRP A 403 3.18 20.43 9.62
CA TRP A 403 2.64 20.07 10.93
C TRP A 403 1.74 21.16 11.49
N THR A 404 2.11 22.40 11.31
CA THR A 404 1.43 23.56 11.93
C THR A 404 0.69 24.45 10.92
N GLY A 405 0.95 24.28 9.62
CA GLY A 405 0.46 25.17 8.58
C GLY A 405 1.17 26.53 8.51
N LYS A 406 2.17 26.78 9.33
CA LYS A 406 2.86 28.07 9.41
C LYS A 406 3.76 28.30 8.19
N ASN A 407 3.71 29.52 7.65
CA ASN A 407 4.67 30.00 6.67
C ASN A 407 6.01 30.32 7.39
N LEU A 408 7.06 29.61 7.03
CA LEU A 408 8.41 29.77 7.62
C LEU A 408 9.20 30.88 6.93
N GLY A 409 8.72 31.43 5.81
CA GLY A 409 9.36 32.51 5.09
C GLY A 409 9.70 32.16 3.63
N THR A 410 10.44 33.07 2.97
CA THR A 410 10.91 32.92 1.59
C THR A 410 12.43 32.85 1.58
N PHE A 411 12.96 31.81 0.98
CA PHE A 411 14.38 31.49 0.95
C PHE A 411 14.91 31.36 -0.48
N ALA A 412 16.21 31.56 -0.65
CA ALA A 412 16.92 31.31 -1.90
C ALA A 412 18.09 30.35 -1.63
N ASN A 413 18.45 29.57 -2.63
CA ASN A 413 19.54 28.61 -2.64
C ASN A 413 19.34 27.41 -1.67
N LYS A 414 19.19 27.63 -0.38
CA LYS A 414 19.06 26.57 0.64
C LYS A 414 18.08 26.94 1.74
N PHE A 415 17.63 25.90 2.44
CA PHE A 415 16.82 26.01 3.64
C PHE A 415 17.43 25.15 4.75
N SER A 416 17.35 25.62 5.98
CA SER A 416 17.84 24.90 7.18
C SER A 416 16.79 24.93 8.27
N ILE A 417 16.62 23.82 8.97
CA ILE A 417 15.69 23.66 10.09
C ILE A 417 16.32 22.74 11.14
N THR A 418 16.10 23.04 12.41
CA THR A 418 16.44 22.11 13.49
C THR A 418 15.35 21.05 13.59
N VAL A 419 15.74 19.79 13.60
CA VAL A 419 14.86 18.63 13.74
C VAL A 419 15.31 17.85 14.97
N ASP A 420 14.38 17.58 15.86
CA ASP A 420 14.67 16.88 17.11
C ASP A 420 15.02 15.41 16.84
N THR A 421 15.55 14.75 17.87
CA THR A 421 15.90 13.32 17.82
C THR A 421 14.71 12.50 17.34
N HIS A 422 14.89 11.74 16.28
CA HIS A 422 13.89 10.86 15.65
C HIS A 422 12.62 11.56 15.10
N ASP A 423 12.58 12.92 15.12
CA ASP A 423 11.44 13.67 14.54
C ASP A 423 11.56 13.80 13.01
N THR A 424 10.45 14.19 12.39
CA THR A 424 10.35 14.49 10.96
C THR A 424 9.86 15.90 10.71
N ALA A 425 10.68 16.71 10.03
CA ALA A 425 10.20 17.96 9.43
C ALA A 425 9.48 17.66 8.11
N ALA A 426 8.26 18.14 7.96
CA ALA A 426 7.43 18.00 6.77
C ALA A 426 7.15 19.38 6.18
N LEU A 427 7.59 19.62 4.95
CA LEU A 427 7.63 20.94 4.34
C LEU A 427 6.90 20.94 2.99
N LEU A 428 6.03 21.94 2.79
CA LEU A 428 5.45 22.25 1.48
C LEU A 428 6.15 23.48 0.89
N ILE A 429 6.58 23.38 -0.37
CA ILE A 429 7.42 24.36 -1.03
C ILE A 429 6.72 24.89 -2.27
N HIS A 430 6.58 26.21 -2.33
CA HIS A 430 6.04 26.95 -3.47
C HIS A 430 7.06 27.90 -4.05
N ARG A 431 7.05 28.09 -5.35
CA ARG A 431 7.83 29.17 -5.98
C ARG A 431 7.31 30.52 -5.50
N ALA A 432 8.21 31.41 -5.08
CA ALA A 432 7.87 32.75 -4.57
C ALA A 432 7.67 33.75 -5.69
#